data_71fa11f4a234561f351255a5e9db9d39
#
_entry.id   71fa11f4a234561f351255a5e9db9d39
#
_cell.length_a   1.000
_cell.length_b   1.000
_cell.length_c   1.000
_cell.angle_alpha   90.00
_cell.angle_beta   90.00
_cell.angle_gamma   90.00
#
_symmetry.space_group_name_H-M   'P 1'
#
loop_
_entity.id
_entity.type
_entity.pdbx_description
1 polymer ?
#
loop_
_entity_poly.entity_id
_entity_poly.type
_entity_poly.pdbx_seq_one_letter_code
_entity_poly.pdbx_strand_id
1 'polypeptide(L)'
;MTNNQLHAMAETLAGLLTGGIFAARVEDYEGYFFALPIRAQDLEVSGGSVTVARSFVSATADLTITALALIDKNGETVRERAASIALTGGGEGAYVTWEIDVEEES
;
A
#
# COMPACT_ATOMS: atom_id res chain seq x y z
N MET A 1 3.41 10.73 23.76
CA MET A 1 4.29 9.72 23.15
C MET A 1 5.55 10.38 22.64
N THR A 2 6.69 9.78 22.87
CA THR A 2 7.98 10.34 22.44
C THR A 2 8.27 9.99 20.97
N ASN A 3 9.18 10.72 20.34
CA ASN A 3 9.61 10.42 18.97
C ASN A 3 10.20 9.01 18.86
N ASN A 4 10.92 8.56 19.90
CA ASN A 4 11.47 7.20 19.90
C ASN A 4 10.40 6.14 19.93
N GLN A 5 9.31 6.37 20.66
CA GLN A 5 8.17 5.44 20.70
C GLN A 5 7.44 5.40 19.37
N LEU A 6 7.24 6.55 18.73
CA LEU A 6 6.60 6.62 17.43
C LEU A 6 7.44 5.91 16.38
N HIS A 7 8.76 6.09 16.41
CA HIS A 7 9.67 5.43 15.48
C HIS A 7 9.63 3.91 15.67
N ALA A 8 9.64 3.43 16.92
CA ALA A 8 9.56 2.00 17.21
C ALA A 8 8.24 1.40 16.72
N MET A 9 7.13 2.12 16.86
CA MET A 9 5.84 1.68 16.35
C MET A 9 5.84 1.64 14.82
N ALA A 10 6.45 2.61 14.17
CA ALA A 10 6.57 2.62 12.72
C ALA A 10 7.41 1.45 12.22
N GLU A 11 8.51 1.14 12.88
CA GLU A 11 9.34 -0.02 12.53
C GLU A 11 8.58 -1.33 12.71
N THR A 12 7.77 -1.44 13.77
CA THR A 12 6.92 -2.61 13.99
C THR A 12 5.91 -2.77 12.85
N LEU A 13 5.27 -1.67 12.45
CA LEU A 13 4.32 -1.69 11.34
C LEU A 13 5.02 -2.09 10.04
N ALA A 14 6.20 -1.55 9.77
CA ALA A 14 6.97 -1.91 8.58
C ALA A 14 7.31 -3.40 8.58
N GLY A 15 7.64 -3.98 9.74
CA GLY A 15 7.89 -5.40 9.87
C GLY A 15 6.65 -6.25 9.60
N LEU A 16 5.48 -5.78 9.98
CA LEU A 16 4.22 -6.46 9.67
C LEU A 16 3.85 -6.35 8.19
N LEU A 17 4.17 -5.24 7.56
CA LEU A 17 3.87 -5.03 6.14
C LEU A 17 4.85 -5.74 5.22
N THR A 18 6.09 -5.96 5.66
CA THR A 18 7.06 -6.71 4.85
C THR A 18 6.59 -8.16 4.72
N GLY A 19 6.42 -8.62 3.50
CA GLY A 19 5.84 -9.94 3.24
C GLY A 19 4.32 -9.91 3.14
N GLY A 20 3.71 -8.74 3.32
CA GLY A 20 2.29 -8.54 3.09
C GLY A 20 2.01 -8.18 1.64
N ILE A 21 0.86 -7.55 1.40
CA ILE A 21 0.36 -7.27 0.06
C ILE A 21 -0.12 -5.83 -0.04
N PHE A 22 0.30 -5.14 -1.12
CA PHE A 22 -0.29 -3.88 -1.52
C PHE A 22 -1.32 -4.20 -2.60
N ALA A 23 -2.59 -4.12 -2.24
CA ALA A 23 -3.68 -4.55 -3.09
C ALA A 23 -4.45 -3.35 -3.65
N ALA A 24 -5.14 -3.56 -4.76
CA ALA A 24 -5.97 -2.52 -5.35
C ALA A 24 -7.25 -3.13 -5.93
N ARG A 25 -8.35 -2.41 -5.75
CA ARG A 25 -9.62 -2.73 -6.40
C ARG A 25 -9.74 -1.87 -7.66
N VAL A 26 -10.38 -2.43 -8.67
CA VAL A 26 -10.65 -1.71 -9.93
C VAL A 26 -12.13 -1.74 -10.24
N GLU A 27 -12.58 -0.86 -11.15
CA GLU A 27 -13.96 -0.85 -11.61
C GLU A 27 -14.30 -2.18 -12.29
N ASP A 28 -15.55 -2.60 -12.12
CA ASP A 28 -16.12 -3.77 -12.78
C ASP A 28 -15.42 -5.09 -12.44
N TYR A 29 -14.69 -5.13 -11.33
CA TYR A 29 -14.07 -6.35 -10.85
C TYR A 29 -14.36 -6.54 -9.37
N GLU A 30 -14.82 -7.70 -8.99
CA GLU A 30 -15.10 -8.02 -7.60
C GLU A 30 -13.83 -8.50 -6.90
N GLY A 31 -13.55 -7.92 -5.73
CA GLY A 31 -12.34 -8.24 -4.96
C GLY A 31 -11.15 -7.41 -5.39
N TYR A 32 -9.96 -7.83 -5.01
CA TYR A 32 -8.72 -7.13 -5.34
C TYR A 32 -8.19 -7.62 -6.68
N PHE A 33 -8.07 -6.71 -7.62
CA PHE A 33 -7.52 -7.03 -8.94
C PHE A 33 -5.99 -7.10 -8.89
N PHE A 34 -5.38 -6.21 -8.13
CA PHE A 34 -3.93 -6.21 -7.92
C PHE A 34 -3.61 -6.71 -6.54
N ALA A 35 -2.57 -7.52 -6.44
CA ALA A 35 -2.04 -8.02 -5.17
C ALA A 35 -0.53 -8.11 -5.29
N LEU A 36 0.16 -7.00 -5.00
CA LEU A 36 1.60 -6.90 -5.17
C LEU A 36 2.30 -7.17 -3.85
N PRO A 37 3.28 -8.09 -3.81
CA PRO A 37 4.00 -8.34 -2.57
C PRO A 37 4.72 -7.08 -2.10
N ILE A 38 4.69 -6.81 -0.80
CA ILE A 38 5.42 -5.72 -0.20
C ILE A 38 6.80 -6.25 0.20
N ARG A 39 7.84 -5.69 -0.41
CA ARG A 39 9.22 -6.06 -0.11
C ARG A 39 9.81 -5.02 0.83
N ALA A 40 10.86 -5.40 1.55
CA ALA A 40 11.54 -4.45 2.46
C ALA A 40 11.96 -3.17 1.72
N GLN A 41 12.39 -3.29 0.47
CA GLN A 41 12.83 -2.16 -0.34
C GLN A 41 11.70 -1.23 -0.77
N ASP A 42 10.46 -1.66 -0.64
CA ASP A 42 9.29 -0.87 -0.99
C ASP A 42 8.82 -0.01 0.19
N LEU A 43 9.43 -0.18 1.35
CA LEU A 43 9.05 0.49 2.58
C LEU A 43 10.13 1.46 3.02
N GLU A 44 9.70 2.60 3.55
CA GLU A 44 10.61 3.57 4.16
C GLU A 44 10.01 4.01 5.49
N VAL A 45 10.82 3.94 6.54
CA VAL A 45 10.42 4.39 7.87
C VAL A 45 11.09 5.73 8.13
N SER A 46 10.30 6.72 8.52
CA SER A 46 10.81 8.05 8.85
C SER A 46 10.05 8.56 10.06
N GLY A 47 10.75 8.74 11.18
CA GLY A 47 10.11 9.16 12.43
C GLY A 47 8.99 8.21 12.82
N GLY A 48 7.76 8.70 12.90
CA GLY A 48 6.56 7.93 13.20
C GLY A 48 5.73 7.57 11.97
N SER A 49 6.34 7.54 10.80
CA SER A 49 5.64 7.27 9.53
C SER A 49 6.25 6.09 8.79
N VAL A 50 5.41 5.36 8.07
CA VAL A 50 5.83 4.30 7.15
C VAL A 50 5.28 4.66 5.77
N THR A 51 6.13 4.69 4.77
CA THR A 51 5.73 4.92 3.40
C THR A 51 5.89 3.63 2.59
N VAL A 52 4.82 3.24 1.91
CA VAL A 52 4.82 2.09 1.00
C VAL A 52 4.71 2.61 -0.42
N ALA A 53 5.54 2.10 -1.31
CA ALA A 53 5.53 2.53 -2.70
C ALA A 53 5.61 1.33 -3.64
N ARG A 54 4.69 1.26 -4.59
CA ARG A 54 4.68 0.23 -5.63
C ARG A 54 4.14 0.80 -6.93
N SER A 55 4.53 0.17 -8.04
CA SER A 55 3.99 0.51 -9.36
C SER A 55 2.92 -0.52 -9.74
N PHE A 56 1.75 -0.03 -10.14
CA PHE A 56 0.68 -0.86 -10.66
C PHE A 56 0.66 -0.71 -12.17
N VAL A 57 0.69 -1.83 -12.89
CA VAL A 57 0.79 -1.84 -14.34
C VAL A 57 -0.34 -2.68 -14.91
N SER A 58 -1.01 -2.15 -15.96
CA SER A 58 -1.97 -2.91 -16.73
C SER A 58 -1.34 -3.27 -18.08
N ALA A 59 -1.29 -4.58 -18.38
CA ALA A 59 -0.64 -5.06 -19.60
C ALA A 59 -1.49 -4.87 -20.85
N THR A 60 -2.81 -5.03 -20.75
CA THR A 60 -3.67 -5.12 -21.93
C THR A 60 -4.88 -4.21 -21.94
N ALA A 61 -5.41 -3.83 -20.80
CA ALA A 61 -6.67 -3.08 -20.73
C ALA A 61 -6.51 -1.81 -19.93
N ASP A 62 -7.29 -0.80 -20.29
CA ASP A 62 -7.40 0.39 -19.47
C ASP A 62 -8.20 0.04 -18.22
N LEU A 63 -7.68 0.41 -17.06
CA LEU A 63 -8.30 0.12 -15.77
C LEU A 63 -8.33 1.39 -14.93
N THR A 64 -9.30 1.47 -14.03
CA THR A 64 -9.34 2.54 -13.04
C THR A 64 -9.30 1.90 -11.65
N ILE A 65 -8.28 2.25 -10.89
CA ILE A 65 -8.16 1.80 -9.50
C ILE A 65 -9.13 2.62 -8.67
N THR A 66 -9.99 1.95 -7.91
CA THR A 66 -11.03 2.60 -7.11
C THR A 66 -10.74 2.57 -5.61
N ALA A 67 -9.85 1.68 -5.18
CA ALA A 67 -9.43 1.60 -3.77
C ALA A 67 -8.07 0.94 -3.66
N LEU A 68 -7.35 1.30 -2.61
CA LEU A 68 -6.05 0.71 -2.26
C LEU A 68 -6.14 0.11 -0.88
N ALA A 69 -5.44 -1.00 -0.66
CA ALA A 69 -5.40 -1.66 0.63
C ALA A 69 -4.00 -2.14 0.96
N LEU A 70 -3.65 -2.08 2.24
CA LEU A 70 -2.42 -2.67 2.76
C LEU A 70 -2.80 -3.86 3.63
N ILE A 71 -2.30 -5.02 3.28
CA ILE A 71 -2.57 -6.28 3.96
C ILE A 71 -1.25 -6.75 4.56
N ASP A 72 -1.24 -7.08 5.85
CA ASP A 72 -0.01 -7.46 6.51
C ASP A 72 0.37 -8.92 6.19
N LYS A 73 1.52 -9.34 6.68
CA LYS A 73 2.02 -10.69 6.42
C LYS A 73 1.14 -11.79 7.00
N ASN A 74 0.24 -11.44 7.92
CA ASN A 74 -0.71 -12.38 8.53
C ASN A 74 -2.05 -12.42 7.78
N GLY A 75 -2.19 -11.63 6.71
CA GLY A 75 -3.41 -11.60 5.91
C GLY A 75 -4.47 -10.64 6.41
N GLU A 76 -4.15 -9.79 7.37
CA GLU A 76 -5.10 -8.81 7.90
C GLU A 76 -4.97 -7.47 7.18
N THR A 77 -6.11 -6.86 6.87
CA THR A 77 -6.12 -5.54 6.26
C THR A 77 -5.77 -4.49 7.31
N VAL A 78 -4.63 -3.82 7.10
CA VAL A 78 -4.16 -2.78 8.01
C VAL A 78 -4.84 -1.45 7.70
N ARG A 79 -4.95 -1.13 6.41
CA ARG A 79 -5.55 0.11 5.92
C ARG A 79 -6.24 -0.15 4.59
N GLU A 80 -7.30 0.59 4.35
CA GLU A 80 -7.95 0.65 3.03
C GLU A 80 -8.44 2.08 2.83
N ARG A 81 -8.30 2.59 1.60
CA ARG A 81 -8.80 3.92 1.26
C ARG A 81 -9.29 3.96 -0.18
N ALA A 82 -10.23 4.86 -0.44
CA ALA A 82 -10.68 5.12 -1.80
C ALA A 82 -9.58 5.80 -2.61
N ALA A 83 -9.55 5.53 -3.89
CA ALA A 83 -8.60 6.13 -4.82
C ALA A 83 -9.27 6.31 -6.17
N SER A 84 -8.62 7.07 -7.06
CA SER A 84 -9.08 7.23 -8.44
C SER A 84 -7.82 7.36 -9.28
N ILE A 85 -7.34 6.23 -9.80
CA ILE A 85 -6.09 6.17 -10.54
C ILE A 85 -6.35 5.45 -11.85
N ALA A 86 -6.20 6.15 -12.96
CA ALA A 86 -6.37 5.56 -14.27
C ALA A 86 -5.06 4.88 -14.72
N LEU A 87 -5.18 3.66 -15.19
CA LEU A 87 -4.07 2.92 -15.79
C LEU A 87 -4.39 2.74 -17.27
N THR A 88 -3.43 3.10 -18.12
CA THR A 88 -3.56 2.88 -19.54
C THR A 88 -3.02 1.51 -19.91
N GLY A 89 -3.78 0.73 -20.66
CA GLY A 89 -3.33 -0.56 -21.15
C GLY A 89 -2.12 -0.42 -22.05
N GLY A 90 -1.33 -1.46 -22.15
CA GLY A 90 -0.10 -1.46 -22.94
C GLY A 90 1.17 -1.34 -22.11
N GLY A 91 1.06 -1.48 -20.79
CA GLY A 91 2.22 -1.54 -19.92
C GLY A 91 2.59 -0.23 -19.23
N GLU A 92 1.84 0.84 -19.43
CA GLU A 92 2.05 2.06 -18.65
C GLU A 92 1.48 1.87 -17.24
N GLY A 93 2.28 2.17 -16.24
CA GLY A 93 1.91 2.01 -14.86
C GLY A 93 1.73 3.32 -14.13
N ALA A 94 1.21 3.23 -12.94
CA ALA A 94 1.15 4.33 -11.99
C ALA A 94 1.99 3.97 -10.77
N TYR A 95 2.90 4.86 -10.41
CA TYR A 95 3.70 4.71 -9.21
C TYR A 95 2.92 5.29 -8.05
N VAL A 96 2.57 4.45 -7.10
CA VAL A 96 1.70 4.83 -5.99
C VAL A 96 2.49 4.80 -4.69
N THR A 97 2.40 5.90 -3.94
CA THR A 97 2.98 5.98 -2.61
C THR A 97 1.87 6.17 -1.59
N TRP A 98 2.02 5.55 -0.43
CA TRP A 98 1.06 5.69 0.65
C TRP A 98 1.82 5.83 1.97
N GLU A 99 1.69 7.00 2.59
CA GLU A 99 2.31 7.27 3.88
C GLU A 99 1.30 7.04 5.00
N ILE A 100 1.73 6.30 6.01
CA ILE A 100 0.91 6.00 7.17
C ILE A 100 1.59 6.58 8.41
N ASP A 101 0.90 7.46 9.12
CA ASP A 101 1.38 8.01 10.37
C ASP A 101 0.82 7.17 11.52
N VAL A 102 1.69 6.55 12.30
CA VAL A 102 1.24 5.70 13.41
C VAL A 102 0.56 6.51 14.51
N GLU A 103 0.84 7.79 14.57
CA GLU A 103 0.22 8.69 15.52
C GLU A 103 -1.29 8.82 15.34
N GLU A 104 -1.77 8.66 14.11
CA GLU A 104 -3.20 8.76 13.79
C GLU A 104 -4.01 7.55 14.24
N GLU A 105 -3.34 6.53 14.69
CA GLU A 105 -3.96 5.30 15.16
C GLU A 105 -4.66 5.44 16.50
N SER A 106 -4.36 6.45 17.22
CA SER A 106 -4.89 6.64 18.56
C SER A 106 -6.38 7.01 18.59
#